data_d675d0a76f34981d1d5534e71a3f0fa9
#
_entry.id   d675d0a76f34981d1d5534e71a3f0fa9
#
_cell.length_a   1.000
_cell.length_b   1.000
_cell.length_c   1.000
_cell.angle_alpha   90.00
_cell.angle_beta   90.00
_cell.angle_gamma   90.00
#
_symmetry.space_group_name_H-M   'P 1'
#
loop_
_entity.id
_entity.type
_entity.pdbx_description
1 polymer ?
#
loop_
_entity_poly.entity_id
_entity_poly.type
_entity_poly.pdbx_seq_one_letter_code
_entity_poly.pdbx_strand_id
1 'polypeptide(L)'
;MREQSMKNARLQSVISNIKRLCRKRKSDNDQVNDKLQWKLHICSENNFPTAAGLASSAAGYACLVYALSKLYGVDGDLSKIARMGSGSACRSIYGGFVIWNKGEAEGGEDSKAEQIVSETHWPDLRVLILVVSDQTKHTGSTVGMQTSVETSQLLQQRLQGVPKQLEKIKCAIQNKDFHSFAEITMRDSNQLHAVCMDTYPPVSYLTDISHHIIQLVHAINQDNNSNMVAYSFDAGPNAFLFLQEKDVPTVIDILHYFYPSSDPNFIRGLQVPAKRDVHVSAGNQVDYTVFSDLKVIPRALKFIIHTQPGPGPTVKDSDCGLLTKDGFPLNLNNANGKI
;
A
#
# COMPACT_ATOMS: atom_id res chain seq x y z
N MET A 1 -17.53 10.74 -11.02
CA MET A 1 -17.78 10.73 -9.55
C MET A 1 -18.85 9.67 -9.24
N ARG A 2 -18.70 8.90 -8.17
CA ARG A 2 -19.66 7.86 -7.79
C ARG A 2 -20.18 8.11 -6.39
N GLU A 3 -21.49 8.27 -6.24
CA GLU A 3 -22.13 8.40 -4.95
C GLU A 3 -22.09 7.07 -4.18
N GLN A 4 -21.78 7.14 -2.89
CA GLN A 4 -21.71 5.97 -1.99
C GLN A 4 -22.89 6.01 -1.03
N SER A 5 -23.54 4.87 -0.85
CA SER A 5 -24.62 4.75 0.11
C SER A 5 -24.10 4.86 1.55
N MET A 6 -24.70 5.75 2.32
CA MET A 6 -24.46 5.85 3.77
C MET A 6 -24.95 4.61 4.56
N LYS A 7 -25.65 3.67 3.92
CA LYS A 7 -26.05 2.37 4.52
C LYS A 7 -24.89 1.38 4.66
N ASN A 8 -23.68 1.73 4.17
CA ASN A 8 -22.50 0.89 4.33
C ASN A 8 -22.16 0.72 5.82
N ALA A 9 -22.27 -0.49 6.35
CA ALA A 9 -22.08 -0.79 7.76
C ALA A 9 -20.69 -0.40 8.29
N ARG A 10 -19.63 -0.55 7.47
CA ARG A 10 -18.26 -0.16 7.85
C ARG A 10 -18.14 1.35 8.01
N LEU A 11 -18.73 2.11 7.10
CA LEU A 11 -18.74 3.56 7.14
C LEU A 11 -19.50 4.06 8.39
N GLN A 12 -20.67 3.49 8.64
CA GLN A 12 -21.46 3.81 9.84
C GLN A 12 -20.71 3.47 11.14
N SER A 13 -20.04 2.32 11.19
CA SER A 13 -19.24 1.90 12.34
C SER A 13 -18.12 2.90 12.64
N VAL A 14 -17.37 3.33 11.62
CA VAL A 14 -16.29 4.32 11.77
C VAL A 14 -16.84 5.64 12.32
N ILE A 15 -17.87 6.21 11.70
CA ILE A 15 -18.46 7.49 12.12
C ILE A 15 -19.00 7.40 13.54
N SER A 16 -19.72 6.33 13.87
CA SER A 16 -20.31 6.13 15.20
C SER A 16 -19.25 6.01 16.29
N ASN A 17 -18.16 5.30 16.02
CA ASN A 17 -17.09 5.14 16.99
C ASN A 17 -16.30 6.43 17.23
N ILE A 18 -16.03 7.22 16.20
CA ILE A 18 -15.41 8.54 16.38
C ILE A 18 -16.32 9.47 17.20
N LYS A 19 -17.61 9.54 16.87
CA LYS A 19 -18.59 10.34 17.63
C LYS A 19 -18.69 9.87 19.09
N ARG A 20 -18.63 8.55 19.34
CA ARG A 20 -18.63 7.98 20.71
C ARG A 20 -17.39 8.41 21.51
N LEU A 21 -16.21 8.39 20.91
CA LEU A 21 -14.99 8.86 21.57
C LEU A 21 -15.03 10.36 21.87
N CYS A 22 -15.56 11.14 20.94
CA CYS A 22 -15.76 12.57 21.16
C CYS A 22 -16.63 12.83 22.40
N ARG A 23 -17.78 12.13 22.53
CA ARG A 23 -18.69 12.26 23.68
C ARG A 23 -18.03 11.89 25.01
N LYS A 24 -17.25 10.81 25.05
CA LYS A 24 -16.59 10.34 26.29
C LYS A 24 -15.55 11.32 26.83
N ARG A 25 -14.95 12.14 25.98
CA ARG A 25 -13.85 13.05 26.36
C ARG A 25 -14.29 14.45 26.75
N LYS A 26 -15.51 14.85 26.43
CA LYS A 26 -15.95 16.24 26.52
C LYS A 26 -17.37 16.34 27.09
N SER A 27 -17.54 15.89 28.35
CA SER A 27 -18.81 16.06 29.07
C SER A 27 -19.21 17.53 29.34
N ASP A 28 -18.26 18.49 29.19
CA ASP A 28 -18.44 19.86 29.69
C ASP A 28 -18.24 21.01 28.67
N ASN A 29 -18.20 20.71 27.36
CA ASN A 29 -17.98 21.75 26.35
C ASN A 29 -19.10 21.79 25.30
N ASP A 30 -19.97 22.83 25.35
CA ASP A 30 -21.13 23.00 24.48
C ASP A 30 -20.83 23.07 23.00
N GLN A 31 -19.71 23.68 22.58
CA GLN A 31 -19.33 23.79 21.16
C GLN A 31 -19.08 22.44 20.50
N VAL A 32 -18.75 21.40 21.26
CA VAL A 32 -18.51 20.05 20.73
C VAL A 32 -19.80 19.29 20.57
N ASN A 33 -20.79 19.52 21.43
CA ASN A 33 -22.12 18.93 21.31
C ASN A 33 -22.79 19.36 20.01
N ASP A 34 -22.63 20.62 19.61
CA ASP A 34 -23.15 21.14 18.34
C ASP A 34 -22.60 20.39 17.13
N LYS A 35 -21.27 20.17 17.08
CA LYS A 35 -20.64 19.44 15.95
C LYS A 35 -21.14 18.00 15.82
N LEU A 36 -21.53 17.34 16.91
CA LEU A 36 -22.06 15.98 16.87
C LEU A 36 -23.41 15.87 16.15
N GLN A 37 -24.17 16.97 16.08
CA GLN A 37 -25.46 17.07 15.39
C GLN A 37 -25.30 17.41 13.89
N TRP A 38 -24.14 17.84 13.47
CA TRP A 38 -23.92 18.24 12.07
C TRP A 38 -24.15 17.10 11.10
N LYS A 39 -24.77 17.44 9.98
CA LYS A 39 -24.79 16.57 8.80
C LYS A 39 -23.42 16.60 8.14
N LEU A 40 -22.97 15.44 7.68
CA LEU A 40 -21.66 15.31 7.08
C LEU A 40 -21.76 15.17 5.56
N HIS A 41 -21.00 15.99 4.84
CA HIS A 41 -20.69 15.81 3.42
C HIS A 41 -19.26 15.27 3.33
N ILE A 42 -19.10 14.11 2.72
CA ILE A 42 -17.80 13.41 2.62
C ILE A 42 -17.48 13.25 1.14
N CYS A 43 -16.39 13.85 0.70
CA CYS A 43 -15.84 13.64 -0.64
C CYS A 43 -14.42 13.03 -0.49
N SER A 44 -14.12 12.02 -1.31
CA SER A 44 -12.83 11.33 -1.28
C SER A 44 -12.37 11.04 -2.70
N GLU A 45 -11.09 11.23 -2.93
CA GLU A 45 -10.42 10.95 -4.20
C GLU A 45 -9.16 10.14 -3.97
N ASN A 46 -8.91 9.16 -4.84
CA ASN A 46 -7.63 8.46 -4.88
C ASN A 46 -6.79 8.96 -6.06
N ASN A 47 -5.53 9.21 -5.85
CA ASN A 47 -4.57 9.54 -6.91
C ASN A 47 -3.92 8.29 -7.55
N PHE A 48 -4.45 7.10 -7.24
CA PHE A 48 -4.03 5.81 -7.81
C PHE A 48 -5.25 4.92 -8.07
N PRO A 49 -5.14 3.86 -8.90
CA PRO A 49 -6.26 2.99 -9.27
C PRO A 49 -6.97 2.35 -8.07
N THR A 50 -8.30 2.43 -8.08
CA THR A 50 -9.15 1.88 -7.01
C THR A 50 -9.47 0.42 -7.27
N ALA A 51 -9.46 -0.41 -6.23
CA ALA A 51 -9.80 -1.85 -6.28
C ALA A 51 -8.88 -2.71 -7.17
N ALA A 52 -7.67 -2.24 -7.46
CA ALA A 52 -6.67 -2.90 -8.30
C ALA A 52 -5.52 -3.56 -7.52
N GLY A 53 -5.72 -3.87 -6.23
CA GLY A 53 -4.65 -4.43 -5.37
C GLY A 53 -3.66 -3.38 -4.84
N LEU A 54 -4.00 -2.08 -4.88
CA LEU A 54 -3.17 -0.98 -4.40
C LEU A 54 -3.64 -0.40 -3.06
N ALA A 55 -4.27 -1.22 -2.22
CA ALA A 55 -4.72 -0.86 -0.87
C ALA A 55 -5.65 0.38 -0.78
N SER A 56 -6.45 0.66 -1.83
CA SER A 56 -7.32 1.84 -1.90
C SER A 56 -8.33 1.94 -0.75
N SER A 57 -8.85 0.81 -0.26
CA SER A 57 -9.76 0.81 0.89
C SER A 57 -9.03 1.20 2.19
N ALA A 58 -7.78 0.77 2.37
CA ALA A 58 -6.97 1.15 3.52
C ALA A 58 -6.69 2.65 3.55
N ALA A 59 -6.25 3.22 2.42
CA ALA A 59 -6.02 4.65 2.27
C ALA A 59 -7.30 5.46 2.53
N GLY A 60 -8.43 5.08 1.92
CA GLY A 60 -9.71 5.78 2.07
C GLY A 60 -10.23 5.79 3.50
N TYR A 61 -10.21 4.65 4.19
CA TYR A 61 -10.67 4.59 5.58
C TYR A 61 -9.71 5.27 6.57
N ALA A 62 -8.39 5.17 6.36
CA ALA A 62 -7.44 5.89 7.19
C ALA A 62 -7.62 7.42 7.05
N CYS A 63 -7.74 7.90 5.82
CA CYS A 63 -8.01 9.31 5.53
C CYS A 63 -9.33 9.78 6.18
N LEU A 64 -10.40 9.01 6.03
CA LEU A 64 -11.70 9.31 6.64
C LEU A 64 -11.62 9.39 8.17
N VAL A 65 -11.01 8.38 8.81
CA VAL A 65 -10.87 8.35 10.28
C VAL A 65 -10.05 9.53 10.77
N TYR A 66 -8.96 9.84 10.09
CA TYR A 66 -8.12 10.98 10.45
C TYR A 66 -8.85 12.32 10.27
N ALA A 67 -9.54 12.52 9.15
CA ALA A 67 -10.34 13.73 8.92
C ALA A 67 -11.44 13.91 9.97
N LEU A 68 -12.18 12.83 10.29
CA LEU A 68 -13.21 12.86 11.34
C LEU A 68 -12.61 13.12 12.73
N SER A 69 -11.43 12.57 13.03
CA SER A 69 -10.76 12.83 14.31
C SER A 69 -10.42 14.31 14.46
N LYS A 70 -9.93 14.96 13.41
CA LYS A 70 -9.66 16.40 13.40
C LYS A 70 -10.93 17.22 13.51
N LEU A 71 -12.00 16.87 12.79
CA LEU A 71 -13.30 17.55 12.87
C LEU A 71 -13.88 17.52 14.28
N TYR A 72 -13.84 16.37 14.95
CA TYR A 72 -14.43 16.16 16.28
C TYR A 72 -13.45 16.37 17.44
N GLY A 73 -12.19 16.72 17.15
CA GLY A 73 -11.15 16.91 18.17
C GLY A 73 -10.87 15.64 18.97
N VAL A 74 -10.80 14.49 18.29
CA VAL A 74 -10.48 13.20 18.90
C VAL A 74 -9.00 12.91 18.67
N ASP A 75 -8.21 12.87 19.74
CA ASP A 75 -6.79 12.55 19.70
C ASP A 75 -6.51 11.12 20.23
N GLY A 76 -5.30 10.60 19.99
CA GLY A 76 -4.79 9.32 20.46
C GLY A 76 -4.86 8.23 19.39
N ASP A 77 -4.83 6.98 19.82
CA ASP A 77 -4.78 5.82 18.91
C ASP A 77 -6.08 5.66 18.12
N LEU A 78 -6.01 5.98 16.83
CA LEU A 78 -7.12 5.85 15.88
C LEU A 78 -7.07 4.52 15.12
N SER A 79 -6.02 3.72 15.30
CA SER A 79 -5.80 2.50 14.53
C SER A 79 -6.93 1.49 14.69
N LYS A 80 -7.48 1.37 15.90
CA LYS A 80 -8.62 0.50 16.19
C LYS A 80 -9.87 0.85 15.38
N ILE A 81 -10.14 2.15 15.22
CA ILE A 81 -11.30 2.62 14.48
C ILE A 81 -11.07 2.47 12.98
N ALA A 82 -9.87 2.80 12.50
CA ALA A 82 -9.51 2.61 11.10
C ALA A 82 -9.64 1.14 10.68
N ARG A 83 -9.25 0.21 11.55
CA ARG A 83 -9.38 -1.24 11.35
C ARG A 83 -10.83 -1.68 11.12
N MET A 84 -11.80 -1.06 11.78
CA MET A 84 -13.23 -1.36 11.59
C MET A 84 -13.73 -1.00 10.18
N GLY A 85 -13.14 0.01 9.57
CA GLY A 85 -13.44 0.38 8.18
C GLY A 85 -12.79 -0.57 7.17
N SER A 86 -11.49 -0.81 7.34
CA SER A 86 -10.69 -1.76 6.57
C SER A 86 -9.54 -2.24 7.43
N GLY A 87 -9.31 -3.55 7.54
CA GLY A 87 -8.32 -4.11 8.44
C GLY A 87 -6.96 -3.41 8.33
N SER A 88 -6.40 -3.35 7.14
CA SER A 88 -5.10 -2.72 6.88
C SER A 88 -5.07 -1.19 7.05
N ALA A 89 -6.23 -0.52 7.13
CA ALA A 89 -6.30 0.92 7.36
C ALA A 89 -5.68 1.33 8.71
N CYS A 90 -5.64 0.41 9.69
CA CYS A 90 -4.98 0.67 10.96
C CYS A 90 -3.49 1.05 10.79
N ARG A 91 -2.79 0.45 9.82
CA ARG A 91 -1.40 0.79 9.53
C ARG A 91 -1.25 2.15 8.86
N SER A 92 -2.19 2.52 8.00
CA SER A 92 -2.14 3.77 7.23
C SER A 92 -2.46 5.03 8.06
N ILE A 93 -2.82 4.87 9.34
CA ILE A 93 -2.93 5.99 10.31
C ILE A 93 -1.55 6.52 10.74
N TYR A 94 -0.51 5.71 10.60
CA TYR A 94 0.86 6.07 10.94
C TYR A 94 1.69 6.23 9.67
N GLY A 95 2.78 6.99 9.77
CA GLY A 95 3.81 7.08 8.74
C GLY A 95 4.90 6.03 8.94
N GLY A 96 5.81 5.97 7.98
CA GLY A 96 6.97 5.10 8.03
C GLY A 96 6.64 3.61 7.96
N PHE A 97 7.28 2.84 8.82
CA PHE A 97 7.14 1.39 8.89
C PHE A 97 6.24 1.02 10.07
N VAL A 98 5.18 0.30 9.78
CA VAL A 98 4.10 0.06 10.74
C VAL A 98 3.77 -1.42 10.81
N ILE A 99 3.68 -1.94 12.02
CA ILE A 99 3.20 -3.30 12.30
C ILE A 99 1.75 -3.27 12.77
N TRP A 100 1.01 -4.28 12.43
CA TRP A 100 -0.32 -4.54 12.98
C TRP A 100 -0.27 -5.80 13.86
N ASN A 101 -0.36 -5.60 15.16
CA ASN A 101 -0.39 -6.66 16.15
C ASN A 101 -1.78 -7.32 16.19
N LYS A 102 -1.81 -8.64 16.14
CA LYS A 102 -3.05 -9.42 16.18
C LYS A 102 -3.85 -9.14 17.46
N GLY A 103 -3.16 -9.05 18.61
CA GLY A 103 -3.78 -9.04 19.93
C GLY A 103 -4.20 -10.43 20.39
N GLU A 104 -4.58 -10.54 21.66
CA GLU A 104 -5.01 -11.78 22.32
C GLU A 104 -6.45 -11.68 22.84
N ALA A 105 -6.98 -10.46 23.00
CA ALA A 105 -8.35 -10.26 23.49
C ALA A 105 -9.38 -10.77 22.47
N GLU A 106 -10.38 -11.53 22.95
CA GLU A 106 -11.42 -12.13 22.11
C GLU A 106 -12.19 -11.08 21.28
N GLY A 107 -12.48 -9.90 21.87
CA GLY A 107 -13.10 -8.77 21.19
C GLY A 107 -12.16 -7.97 20.30
N GLY A 108 -10.84 -8.30 20.28
CA GLY A 108 -9.84 -7.63 19.48
C GLY A 108 -9.52 -6.20 19.92
N GLU A 109 -9.79 -5.83 21.19
CA GLU A 109 -9.55 -4.48 21.71
C GLU A 109 -8.07 -4.13 21.74
N ASP A 110 -7.19 -5.09 21.85
CA ASP A 110 -5.73 -4.97 21.84
C ASP A 110 -5.11 -5.18 20.44
N SER A 111 -5.92 -5.54 19.44
CA SER A 111 -5.49 -5.61 18.05
C SER A 111 -5.35 -4.19 17.48
N LYS A 112 -4.11 -3.69 17.43
CA LYS A 112 -3.77 -2.31 17.04
C LYS A 112 -2.52 -2.26 16.19
N ALA A 113 -2.37 -1.17 15.45
CA ALA A 113 -1.14 -0.89 14.73
C ALA A 113 -0.21 0.00 15.59
N GLU A 114 1.08 -0.16 15.38
CA GLU A 114 2.12 0.69 15.97
C GLU A 114 3.23 0.96 14.97
N GLN A 115 3.83 2.14 15.04
CA GLN A 115 4.96 2.52 14.22
C GLN A 115 6.22 1.84 14.76
N ILE A 116 6.94 1.11 13.90
CA ILE A 116 8.24 0.51 14.21
C ILE A 116 9.32 1.59 14.18
N VAL A 117 9.38 2.33 13.06
CA VAL A 117 10.28 3.46 12.83
C VAL A 117 9.59 4.48 11.89
N SER A 118 10.02 5.74 11.95
CA SER A 118 9.49 6.80 11.08
C SER A 118 9.89 6.60 9.62
N GLU A 119 9.26 7.34 8.72
CA GLU A 119 9.59 7.39 7.28
C GLU A 119 11.01 7.90 7.02
N THR A 120 11.54 8.72 7.92
CA THR A 120 12.90 9.27 7.80
C THR A 120 13.99 8.31 8.25
N HIS A 121 13.61 7.20 8.89
CA HIS A 121 14.58 6.20 9.35
C HIS A 121 15.38 5.56 8.21
N TRP A 122 14.71 5.25 7.09
CA TRP A 122 15.36 4.63 5.93
C TRP A 122 15.17 5.49 4.68
N PRO A 123 15.89 6.61 4.56
CA PRO A 123 15.67 7.61 3.53
C PRO A 123 15.95 7.12 2.11
N ASP A 124 16.81 6.10 1.97
CA ASP A 124 17.20 5.55 0.66
C ASP A 124 16.25 4.45 0.15
N LEU A 125 15.26 4.02 0.96
CA LEU A 125 14.31 3.02 0.50
C LEU A 125 13.34 3.65 -0.51
N ARG A 126 13.20 2.98 -1.66
CA ARG A 126 12.28 3.36 -2.74
C ARG A 126 11.34 2.22 -3.05
N VAL A 127 10.19 2.60 -3.61
CA VAL A 127 9.18 1.65 -4.07
C VAL A 127 8.79 2.01 -5.50
N LEU A 128 8.89 1.05 -6.41
CA LEU A 128 8.32 1.14 -7.75
C LEU A 128 7.05 0.29 -7.79
N ILE A 129 5.91 0.92 -8.01
CA ILE A 129 4.63 0.21 -8.15
C ILE A 129 4.38 0.01 -9.64
N LEU A 130 4.45 -1.23 -10.09
CA LEU A 130 4.22 -1.61 -11.48
C LEU A 130 2.73 -1.87 -11.67
N VAL A 131 2.03 -0.97 -12.34
CA VAL A 131 0.59 -1.11 -12.59
C VAL A 131 0.36 -1.94 -13.85
N VAL A 132 0.08 -3.21 -13.65
CA VAL A 132 -0.27 -4.18 -14.70
C VAL A 132 -1.71 -4.01 -15.12
N SER A 133 -2.62 -3.84 -14.16
CA SER A 133 -4.05 -3.67 -14.40
C SER A 133 -4.66 -2.68 -13.42
N ASP A 134 -5.57 -1.85 -13.93
CA ASP A 134 -6.45 -0.97 -13.18
C ASP A 134 -7.88 -1.52 -13.08
N GLN A 135 -8.11 -2.74 -13.60
CA GLN A 135 -9.42 -3.37 -13.57
C GLN A 135 -9.75 -3.90 -12.16
N THR A 136 -11.04 -3.94 -11.88
CA THR A 136 -11.55 -4.54 -10.63
C THR A 136 -11.33 -6.05 -10.67
N LYS A 137 -10.71 -6.59 -9.63
CA LYS A 137 -10.45 -8.02 -9.47
C LYS A 137 -11.75 -8.83 -9.31
N HIS A 138 -11.73 -10.08 -9.76
CA HIS A 138 -12.88 -10.99 -9.64
C HIS A 138 -13.25 -11.28 -8.18
N THR A 139 -12.26 -11.63 -7.35
CA THR A 139 -12.46 -11.92 -5.94
C THR A 139 -11.97 -10.76 -5.09
N GLY A 140 -12.89 -10.12 -4.36
CA GLY A 140 -12.53 -9.08 -3.41
C GLY A 140 -11.67 -9.63 -2.27
N SER A 141 -10.68 -8.85 -1.78
CA SER A 141 -9.76 -9.32 -0.73
C SER A 141 -10.47 -9.77 0.55
N THR A 142 -11.60 -9.15 0.91
CA THR A 142 -12.37 -9.55 2.11
C THR A 142 -12.94 -10.96 1.95
N VAL A 143 -13.55 -11.25 0.80
CA VAL A 143 -14.11 -12.57 0.51
C VAL A 143 -12.98 -13.61 0.41
N GLY A 144 -11.90 -13.29 -0.34
CA GLY A 144 -10.75 -14.18 -0.46
C GLY A 144 -10.14 -14.54 0.89
N MET A 145 -9.91 -13.56 1.77
CA MET A 145 -9.39 -13.82 3.13
C MET A 145 -10.31 -14.70 3.96
N GLN A 146 -11.63 -14.46 3.92
CA GLN A 146 -12.60 -15.27 4.67
C GLN A 146 -12.59 -16.70 4.17
N THR A 147 -12.66 -16.92 2.87
CA THR A 147 -12.62 -18.27 2.29
C THR A 147 -11.29 -18.97 2.61
N SER A 148 -10.16 -18.24 2.63
CA SER A 148 -8.86 -18.81 3.01
C SER A 148 -8.85 -19.25 4.49
N VAL A 149 -9.45 -18.48 5.39
CA VAL A 149 -9.58 -18.86 6.80
C VAL A 149 -10.41 -20.15 6.96
N GLU A 150 -11.44 -20.30 6.17
CA GLU A 150 -12.37 -21.44 6.23
C GLU A 150 -11.80 -22.71 5.58
N THR A 151 -10.94 -22.58 4.56
CA THR A 151 -10.61 -23.72 3.69
C THR A 151 -9.13 -24.03 3.53
N SER A 152 -8.20 -23.05 3.77
CA SER A 152 -6.78 -23.27 3.54
C SER A 152 -6.06 -23.89 4.73
N GLN A 153 -5.50 -25.08 4.52
CA GLN A 153 -4.63 -25.73 5.51
C GLN A 153 -3.26 -25.04 5.61
N LEU A 154 -2.74 -24.54 4.50
CA LEU A 154 -1.47 -23.80 4.47
C LEU A 154 -1.53 -22.52 5.31
N LEU A 155 -2.72 -21.89 5.42
CA LEU A 155 -2.89 -20.70 6.27
C LEU A 155 -2.61 -21.05 7.74
N GLN A 156 -3.05 -22.20 8.23
CA GLN A 156 -2.82 -22.59 9.62
C GLN A 156 -1.34 -22.76 9.93
N GLN A 157 -0.59 -23.37 9.03
CA GLN A 157 0.88 -23.50 9.14
C GLN A 157 1.59 -22.14 9.05
N ARG A 158 1.16 -21.28 8.12
CA ARG A 158 1.67 -19.93 7.99
C ARG A 158 1.53 -19.13 9.30
N LEU A 159 0.37 -19.19 9.94
CA LEU A 159 0.08 -18.47 11.19
C LEU A 159 1.04 -18.83 12.32
N GLN A 160 1.53 -20.07 12.38
CA GLN A 160 2.53 -20.50 13.38
C GLN A 160 3.90 -19.83 13.16
N GLY A 161 4.26 -19.57 11.90
CA GLY A 161 5.54 -18.95 11.53
C GLY A 161 5.58 -17.42 11.61
N VAL A 162 4.42 -16.77 11.53
CA VAL A 162 4.30 -15.30 11.44
C VAL A 162 5.00 -14.55 12.57
N PRO A 163 4.88 -14.91 13.87
CA PRO A 163 5.55 -14.18 14.94
C PRO A 163 7.08 -14.10 14.75
N LYS A 164 7.70 -15.22 14.38
CA LYS A 164 9.15 -15.27 14.11
C LYS A 164 9.55 -14.43 12.90
N GLN A 165 8.73 -14.44 11.84
CA GLN A 165 9.02 -13.63 10.65
C GLN A 165 8.83 -12.12 10.92
N LEU A 166 7.86 -11.76 11.74
CA LEU A 166 7.67 -10.37 12.17
C LEU A 166 8.89 -9.83 12.92
N GLU A 167 9.46 -10.60 13.85
CA GLU A 167 10.69 -10.17 14.55
C GLU A 167 11.88 -10.01 13.60
N LYS A 168 12.04 -10.91 12.63
CA LYS A 168 13.10 -10.82 11.62
C LYS A 168 12.95 -9.57 10.75
N ILE A 169 11.75 -9.30 10.22
CA ILE A 169 11.54 -8.14 9.36
C ILE A 169 11.69 -6.83 10.15
N LYS A 170 11.26 -6.77 11.41
CA LYS A 170 11.49 -5.61 12.29
C LYS A 170 12.98 -5.34 12.46
N CYS A 171 13.77 -6.38 12.74
CA CYS A 171 15.23 -6.29 12.87
C CYS A 171 15.87 -5.78 11.57
N ALA A 172 15.49 -6.33 10.41
CA ALA A 172 16.00 -5.90 9.11
C ALA A 172 15.68 -4.42 8.83
N ILE A 173 14.46 -3.96 9.13
CA ILE A 173 14.06 -2.55 8.99
C ILE A 173 14.87 -1.65 9.92
N GLN A 174 14.98 -2.01 11.20
CA GLN A 174 15.71 -1.22 12.20
C GLN A 174 17.20 -1.06 11.87
N ASN A 175 17.81 -2.12 11.31
CA ASN A 175 19.21 -2.14 10.89
C ASN A 175 19.45 -1.65 9.44
N LYS A 176 18.38 -1.35 8.68
CA LYS A 176 18.45 -1.02 7.25
C LYS A 176 19.13 -2.12 6.42
N ASP A 177 18.98 -3.35 6.87
CA ASP A 177 19.49 -4.54 6.17
C ASP A 177 18.59 -4.88 5.00
N PHE A 178 18.92 -4.31 3.82
CA PHE A 178 18.10 -4.50 2.63
C PHE A 178 18.12 -5.95 2.14
N HIS A 179 19.23 -6.69 2.31
CA HIS A 179 19.31 -8.08 1.88
C HIS A 179 18.30 -8.96 2.63
N SER A 180 18.32 -8.89 3.96
CA SER A 180 17.35 -9.63 4.80
C SER A 180 15.91 -9.15 4.58
N PHE A 181 15.70 -7.83 4.48
CA PHE A 181 14.38 -7.26 4.17
C PHE A 181 13.82 -7.80 2.86
N ALA A 182 14.63 -7.82 1.81
CA ALA A 182 14.25 -8.30 0.48
C ALA A 182 13.87 -9.78 0.48
N GLU A 183 14.71 -10.63 1.09
CA GLU A 183 14.45 -12.07 1.17
C GLU A 183 13.15 -12.37 1.92
N ILE A 184 12.96 -11.75 3.10
CA ILE A 184 11.76 -11.96 3.93
C ILE A 184 10.52 -11.49 3.17
N THR A 185 10.57 -10.32 2.52
CA THR A 185 9.46 -9.73 1.77
C THR A 185 9.02 -10.61 0.61
N MET A 186 9.97 -11.09 -0.20
CA MET A 186 9.65 -11.97 -1.34
C MET A 186 9.08 -13.31 -0.89
N ARG A 187 9.67 -13.92 0.15
CA ARG A 187 9.17 -15.18 0.73
C ARG A 187 7.75 -15.03 1.30
N ASP A 188 7.47 -13.91 1.97
CA ASP A 188 6.14 -13.63 2.53
C ASP A 188 5.09 -13.46 1.44
N SER A 189 5.44 -12.75 0.36
CA SER A 189 4.58 -12.62 -0.81
C SER A 189 4.26 -13.98 -1.44
N ASN A 190 5.27 -14.83 -1.64
CA ASN A 190 5.10 -16.17 -2.20
C ASN A 190 4.20 -17.04 -1.33
N GLN A 191 4.37 -16.99 0.00
CA GLN A 191 3.53 -17.74 0.94
C GLN A 191 2.07 -17.25 0.92
N LEU A 192 1.84 -15.93 0.83
CA LEU A 192 0.49 -15.38 0.70
C LEU A 192 -0.23 -15.96 -0.52
N HIS A 193 0.43 -15.97 -1.67
CA HIS A 193 -0.17 -16.48 -2.91
C HIS A 193 -0.28 -18.00 -2.94
N ALA A 194 0.58 -18.73 -2.25
CA ALA A 194 0.41 -20.17 -2.02
C ALA A 194 -0.85 -20.46 -1.21
N VAL A 195 -1.11 -19.69 -0.14
CA VAL A 195 -2.37 -19.78 0.63
C VAL A 195 -3.59 -19.45 -0.24
N CYS A 196 -3.50 -18.44 -1.11
CA CYS A 196 -4.57 -18.11 -2.05
C CYS A 196 -4.89 -19.28 -2.99
N MET A 197 -3.88 -19.98 -3.49
CA MET A 197 -4.06 -21.15 -4.34
C MET A 197 -4.56 -22.40 -3.59
N ASP A 198 -4.21 -22.55 -2.32
CA ASP A 198 -4.69 -23.62 -1.44
C ASP A 198 -6.13 -23.37 -0.95
N THR A 199 -6.63 -22.17 -1.08
CA THR A 199 -8.02 -21.79 -0.77
C THR A 199 -8.99 -22.52 -1.70
N TYR A 200 -10.12 -23.01 -1.19
CA TYR A 200 -11.08 -23.70 -2.02
C TYR A 200 -12.46 -23.02 -2.02
N PRO A 201 -13.00 -22.63 -3.21
CA PRO A 201 -12.33 -22.60 -4.52
C PRO A 201 -11.09 -21.70 -4.54
N PRO A 202 -10.07 -21.99 -5.39
CA PRO A 202 -8.81 -21.26 -5.37
C PRO A 202 -8.99 -19.79 -5.74
N VAL A 203 -8.21 -18.96 -5.07
CA VAL A 203 -8.16 -17.51 -5.34
C VAL A 203 -6.86 -17.19 -6.05
N SER A 204 -6.93 -16.78 -7.32
CA SER A 204 -5.76 -16.35 -8.09
C SER A 204 -5.76 -14.84 -8.27
N TYR A 205 -4.73 -14.16 -7.76
CA TYR A 205 -4.52 -12.74 -7.93
C TYR A 205 -3.40 -12.44 -8.93
N LEU A 206 -2.42 -13.34 -9.05
CA LEU A 206 -1.30 -13.19 -9.97
C LEU A 206 -1.71 -13.55 -11.40
N THR A 207 -1.12 -12.84 -12.36
CA THR A 207 -1.24 -13.07 -13.80
C THR A 207 0.10 -13.52 -14.39
N ASP A 208 0.13 -13.88 -15.66
CA ASP A 208 1.37 -14.21 -16.37
C ASP A 208 2.38 -13.06 -16.29
N ILE A 209 1.91 -11.81 -16.35
CA ILE A 209 2.78 -10.64 -16.18
C ILE A 209 3.34 -10.56 -14.77
N SER A 210 2.55 -10.89 -13.74
CA SER A 210 3.04 -10.96 -12.36
C SER A 210 4.15 -11.99 -12.21
N HIS A 211 3.97 -13.17 -12.80
CA HIS A 211 5.01 -14.23 -12.81
C HIS A 211 6.25 -13.81 -13.59
N HIS A 212 6.09 -13.12 -14.72
CA HIS A 212 7.21 -12.58 -15.48
C HIS A 212 7.99 -11.54 -14.67
N ILE A 213 7.33 -10.66 -13.92
CA ILE A 213 7.98 -9.71 -13.00
C ILE A 213 8.77 -10.43 -11.92
N ILE A 214 8.21 -11.50 -11.33
CA ILE A 214 8.92 -12.33 -10.35
C ILE A 214 10.21 -12.92 -10.94
N GLN A 215 10.13 -13.51 -12.13
CA GLN A 215 11.29 -14.06 -12.83
C GLN A 215 12.34 -12.98 -13.12
N LEU A 216 11.90 -11.80 -13.59
CA LEU A 216 12.79 -10.68 -13.87
C LEU A 216 13.53 -10.21 -12.60
N VAL A 217 12.84 -10.08 -11.47
CA VAL A 217 13.47 -9.69 -10.20
C VAL A 217 14.50 -10.72 -9.75
N HIS A 218 14.21 -12.02 -9.88
CA HIS A 218 15.18 -13.05 -9.54
C HIS A 218 16.41 -13.02 -10.48
N ALA A 219 16.22 -12.77 -11.77
CA ALA A 219 17.33 -12.63 -12.72
C ALA A 219 18.21 -11.40 -12.39
N ILE A 220 17.62 -10.25 -12.06
CA ILE A 220 18.34 -9.05 -11.60
C ILE A 220 19.19 -9.37 -10.36
N ASN A 221 18.61 -10.04 -9.38
CA ASN A 221 19.31 -10.36 -8.13
C ASN A 221 20.43 -11.37 -8.32
N GLN A 222 20.25 -12.32 -9.23
CA GLN A 222 21.26 -13.32 -9.57
C GLN A 222 22.47 -12.69 -10.28
N ASP A 223 22.24 -11.80 -11.23
CA ASP A 223 23.30 -11.06 -11.93
C ASP A 223 24.15 -10.23 -10.96
N ASN A 224 23.53 -9.61 -9.98
CA ASN A 224 24.23 -8.81 -8.96
C ASN A 224 24.82 -9.62 -7.80
N ASN A 225 24.64 -10.94 -7.75
CA ASN A 225 25.01 -11.80 -6.62
C ASN A 225 24.50 -11.27 -5.26
N SER A 226 23.44 -10.50 -5.26
CA SER A 226 22.83 -9.89 -4.06
C SER A 226 21.40 -9.47 -4.33
N ASN A 227 20.58 -9.36 -3.29
CA ASN A 227 19.23 -8.81 -3.41
C ASN A 227 19.30 -7.31 -3.68
N MET A 228 19.22 -6.89 -4.95
CA MET A 228 19.08 -5.50 -5.38
C MET A 228 17.62 -5.04 -5.34
N VAL A 229 16.69 -5.93 -5.67
CA VAL A 229 15.26 -5.66 -5.78
C VAL A 229 14.47 -6.73 -5.02
N ALA A 230 13.43 -6.32 -4.30
CA ALA A 230 12.45 -7.25 -3.73
C ALA A 230 11.07 -6.98 -4.33
N TYR A 231 10.28 -8.02 -4.55
CA TYR A 231 8.88 -7.85 -4.93
C TYR A 231 7.94 -8.20 -3.78
N SER A 232 6.76 -7.59 -3.81
CA SER A 232 5.59 -8.02 -3.07
C SER A 232 4.34 -7.79 -3.90
N PHE A 233 3.37 -8.70 -3.76
CA PHE A 233 2.06 -8.59 -4.37
C PHE A 233 0.98 -8.65 -3.29
N ASP A 234 -0.01 -7.79 -3.39
CA ASP A 234 -1.24 -7.83 -2.59
C ASP A 234 -2.32 -8.62 -3.36
N ALA A 235 -3.57 -8.47 -3.00
CA ALA A 235 -4.72 -9.09 -3.66
C ALA A 235 -4.98 -8.48 -5.04
N GLY A 236 -4.04 -8.65 -5.97
CA GLY A 236 -4.10 -8.13 -7.35
C GLY A 236 -2.79 -8.39 -8.11
N PRO A 237 -2.76 -8.13 -9.43
CA PRO A 237 -1.62 -8.44 -10.28
C PRO A 237 -0.48 -7.40 -10.22
N ASN A 238 -0.71 -6.27 -9.55
CA ASN A 238 0.22 -5.15 -9.51
C ASN A 238 1.37 -5.44 -8.55
N ALA A 239 2.61 -5.23 -9.01
CA ALA A 239 3.81 -5.49 -8.23
C ALA A 239 4.28 -4.25 -7.48
N PHE A 240 4.74 -4.45 -6.25
CA PHE A 240 5.50 -3.48 -5.47
C PHE A 240 6.95 -3.94 -5.46
N LEU A 241 7.82 -3.18 -6.09
CA LEU A 241 9.25 -3.43 -6.09
C LEU A 241 9.92 -2.52 -5.06
N PHE A 242 10.60 -3.11 -4.10
CA PHE A 242 11.40 -2.40 -3.10
C PHE A 242 12.86 -2.43 -3.53
N LEU A 243 13.55 -1.30 -3.43
CA LEU A 243 14.95 -1.16 -3.81
C LEU A 243 15.57 0.05 -3.11
N GLN A 244 16.87 0.20 -3.21
CA GLN A 244 17.56 1.39 -2.73
C GLN A 244 17.59 2.48 -3.83
N GLU A 245 17.63 3.75 -3.43
CA GLU A 245 17.60 4.91 -4.35
C GLU A 245 18.67 4.81 -5.44
N LYS A 246 19.89 4.37 -5.08
CA LYS A 246 21.01 4.24 -6.00
C LYS A 246 20.73 3.28 -7.17
N ASP A 247 19.83 2.29 -6.95
CA ASP A 247 19.54 1.22 -7.90
C ASP A 247 18.34 1.56 -8.81
N VAL A 248 17.58 2.62 -8.47
CA VAL A 248 16.38 3.04 -9.22
C VAL A 248 16.65 3.26 -10.70
N PRO A 249 17.70 4.00 -11.12
CA PRO A 249 17.93 4.23 -12.55
C PRO A 249 18.17 2.95 -13.34
N THR A 250 18.97 2.05 -12.78
CA THR A 250 19.29 0.74 -13.43
C THR A 250 18.04 -0.12 -13.56
N VAL A 251 17.25 -0.22 -12.49
CA VAL A 251 16.02 -1.03 -12.50
C VAL A 251 14.98 -0.43 -13.46
N ILE A 252 14.86 0.89 -13.53
CA ILE A 252 13.97 1.55 -14.50
C ILE A 252 14.41 1.25 -15.94
N ASP A 253 15.70 1.28 -16.27
CA ASP A 253 16.19 0.93 -17.61
C ASP A 253 15.85 -0.52 -17.97
N ILE A 254 16.03 -1.46 -17.04
CA ILE A 254 15.65 -2.86 -17.23
C ILE A 254 14.14 -2.99 -17.45
N LEU A 255 13.34 -2.31 -16.65
CA LEU A 255 11.87 -2.31 -16.81
C LEU A 255 11.43 -1.72 -18.15
N HIS A 256 12.07 -0.65 -18.62
CA HIS A 256 11.80 -0.08 -19.95
C HIS A 256 12.17 -1.03 -21.09
N TYR A 257 13.25 -1.80 -20.93
CA TYR A 257 13.64 -2.81 -21.92
C TYR A 257 12.59 -3.92 -22.01
N PHE A 258 12.16 -4.49 -20.89
CA PHE A 258 11.22 -5.61 -20.88
C PHE A 258 9.77 -5.20 -21.10
N TYR A 259 9.39 -3.99 -20.69
CA TYR A 259 8.02 -3.46 -20.77
C TYR A 259 8.01 -2.09 -21.47
N PRO A 260 8.44 -2.02 -22.76
CA PRO A 260 8.52 -0.74 -23.46
C PRO A 260 7.15 -0.06 -23.56
N SER A 261 7.14 1.26 -23.32
CA SER A 261 5.98 2.13 -23.42
C SER A 261 6.35 3.41 -24.15
N SER A 262 5.45 3.92 -24.97
CA SER A 262 5.56 5.23 -25.63
C SER A 262 4.84 6.35 -24.86
N ASP A 263 4.26 6.06 -23.69
CA ASP A 263 3.58 7.07 -22.87
C ASP A 263 4.63 7.98 -22.19
N PRO A 264 4.65 9.29 -22.44
CA PRO A 264 5.57 10.20 -21.76
C PRO A 264 5.37 10.27 -20.25
N ASN A 265 4.18 9.89 -19.75
CA ASN A 265 3.83 9.83 -18.33
C ASN A 265 3.89 8.39 -17.79
N PHE A 266 4.71 7.52 -18.41
CA PHE A 266 4.82 6.13 -17.97
C PHE A 266 5.39 6.00 -16.57
N ILE A 267 6.31 6.87 -16.16
CA ILE A 267 6.82 6.94 -14.80
C ILE A 267 6.21 8.17 -14.12
N ARG A 268 5.59 7.94 -12.96
CA ARG A 268 4.88 8.96 -12.17
C ARG A 268 5.42 9.03 -10.76
N GLY A 269 5.18 10.15 -10.09
CA GLY A 269 5.58 10.32 -8.68
C GLY A 269 6.95 10.98 -8.54
N LEU A 270 7.86 10.38 -7.78
CA LEU A 270 9.20 10.93 -7.57
C LEU A 270 10.02 10.93 -8.87
N GLN A 271 10.88 11.93 -9.02
CA GLN A 271 11.82 11.96 -10.13
C GLN A 271 12.79 10.78 -10.04
N VAL A 272 13.13 10.20 -11.20
CA VAL A 272 14.18 9.18 -11.26
C VAL A 272 15.52 9.88 -11.04
N PRO A 273 16.34 9.43 -10.05
CA PRO A 273 17.65 10.03 -9.85
C PRO A 273 18.51 9.90 -11.11
N ALA A 274 19.33 10.91 -11.37
CA ALA A 274 20.35 10.78 -12.41
C ALA A 274 21.30 9.62 -12.06
N LYS A 275 21.73 8.86 -13.08
CA LYS A 275 22.80 7.88 -12.87
C LYS A 275 23.99 8.65 -12.29
N ARG A 276 24.43 8.28 -11.09
CA ARG A 276 25.67 8.85 -10.55
C ARG A 276 26.80 8.38 -11.47
N ASP A 277 27.56 9.33 -12.01
CA ASP A 277 28.86 9.05 -12.62
C ASP A 277 29.82 8.55 -11.51
N VAL A 278 29.62 7.36 -11.04
CA VAL A 278 30.69 6.62 -10.40
C VAL A 278 31.68 6.42 -11.53
N HIS A 279 32.93 6.94 -11.41
CA HIS A 279 34.01 6.84 -12.38
C HIS A 279 33.92 5.48 -13.08
N VAL A 280 33.46 5.51 -14.32
CA VAL A 280 33.11 4.35 -15.11
C VAL A 280 34.40 3.62 -15.46
N SER A 281 34.73 2.60 -14.66
CA SER A 281 35.38 1.44 -15.28
C SER A 281 34.42 0.98 -16.37
N ALA A 282 34.89 0.89 -17.59
CA ALA A 282 34.11 0.51 -18.77
C ALA A 282 33.33 -0.80 -18.47
N GLY A 283 32.04 -0.72 -18.12
CA GLY A 283 31.28 -1.89 -17.73
C GLY A 283 29.86 -1.67 -17.21
N ASN A 284 29.39 -0.43 -17.04
CA ASN A 284 28.04 -0.18 -16.47
C ASN A 284 26.89 -0.16 -17.52
N GLN A 285 27.04 -0.81 -18.64
CA GLN A 285 25.92 -1.14 -19.49
C GLN A 285 25.30 -2.45 -18.94
N VAL A 286 23.97 -2.44 -18.68
CA VAL A 286 23.27 -3.68 -18.30
C VAL A 286 23.54 -4.73 -19.37
N ASP A 287 24.09 -5.86 -18.98
CA ASP A 287 24.25 -6.99 -19.90
C ASP A 287 22.93 -7.73 -20.05
N TYR A 288 22.17 -7.39 -21.06
CA TYR A 288 20.88 -8.02 -21.33
C TYR A 288 20.96 -9.49 -21.73
N THR A 289 22.15 -10.03 -22.00
CA THR A 289 22.32 -11.46 -22.33
C THR A 289 22.03 -12.36 -21.14
N VAL A 290 22.21 -11.86 -19.92
CA VAL A 290 21.83 -12.54 -18.65
C VAL A 290 20.34 -12.84 -18.56
N PHE A 291 19.52 -12.08 -19.29
CA PHE A 291 18.05 -12.19 -19.31
C PHE A 291 17.54 -12.93 -20.57
N SER A 292 18.38 -13.72 -21.23
CA SER A 292 18.07 -14.37 -22.54
C SER A 292 16.79 -15.20 -22.55
N ASP A 293 16.42 -15.76 -21.38
CA ASP A 293 15.23 -16.60 -21.24
C ASP A 293 13.93 -15.79 -21.03
N LEU A 294 14.04 -14.46 -20.82
CA LEU A 294 12.90 -13.60 -20.57
C LEU A 294 12.49 -12.87 -21.86
N LYS A 295 11.18 -12.82 -22.10
CA LYS A 295 10.62 -12.16 -23.27
C LYS A 295 10.34 -10.69 -23.00
N VAL A 296 10.60 -9.84 -23.98
CA VAL A 296 10.11 -8.47 -23.99
C VAL A 296 8.58 -8.49 -24.21
N ILE A 297 7.81 -7.83 -23.33
CA ILE A 297 6.35 -7.81 -23.40
C ILE A 297 5.88 -6.34 -23.48
N PRO A 298 5.77 -5.78 -24.69
CA PRO A 298 5.34 -4.40 -24.88
C PRO A 298 3.96 -4.15 -24.28
N ARG A 299 3.79 -2.98 -23.66
CA ARG A 299 2.50 -2.54 -23.06
C ARG A 299 1.95 -3.44 -21.96
N ALA A 300 2.78 -4.32 -21.36
CA ALA A 300 2.38 -5.15 -20.23
C ALA A 300 2.10 -4.32 -18.96
N LEU A 301 2.78 -3.18 -18.82
CA LEU A 301 2.53 -2.23 -17.75
C LEU A 301 1.79 -1.01 -18.30
N LYS A 302 0.82 -0.52 -17.53
CA LYS A 302 0.12 0.74 -17.85
C LYS A 302 0.98 1.95 -17.50
N PHE A 303 1.58 1.94 -16.31
CA PHE A 303 2.52 2.93 -15.83
C PHE A 303 3.25 2.42 -14.58
N ILE A 304 4.28 3.13 -14.16
CA ILE A 304 5.04 2.88 -12.94
C ILE A 304 4.87 4.09 -12.01
N ILE A 305 4.62 3.84 -10.71
CA ILE A 305 4.64 4.89 -9.69
C ILE A 305 5.94 4.74 -8.89
N HIS A 306 6.81 5.73 -8.96
CA HIS A 306 8.00 5.84 -8.12
C HIS A 306 7.66 6.59 -6.83
N THR A 307 7.85 5.95 -5.68
CA THR A 307 7.49 6.49 -4.37
C THR A 307 8.45 6.01 -3.27
N GLN A 308 8.16 6.42 -2.04
CA GLN A 308 8.93 6.07 -0.84
C GLN A 308 8.00 5.95 0.38
N PRO A 309 8.46 5.44 1.54
CA PRO A 309 7.71 5.49 2.78
C PRO A 309 7.27 6.93 3.10
N GLY A 310 6.00 7.12 3.41
CA GLY A 310 5.41 8.45 3.64
C GLY A 310 5.19 8.77 5.11
N PRO A 311 4.93 10.06 5.44
CA PRO A 311 4.78 10.55 6.83
C PRO A 311 3.42 10.21 7.48
N GLY A 312 2.55 9.48 6.80
CA GLY A 312 1.18 9.24 7.26
C GLY A 312 0.21 10.36 6.89
N PRO A 313 -1.01 10.38 7.48
CA PRO A 313 -2.03 11.35 7.14
C PRO A 313 -1.64 12.78 7.51
N THR A 314 -1.92 13.72 6.61
CA THR A 314 -1.69 15.16 6.83
C THR A 314 -2.97 15.95 6.62
N VAL A 315 -3.09 17.09 7.30
CA VAL A 315 -4.13 18.08 7.03
C VAL A 315 -3.61 19.04 5.97
N LYS A 316 -4.43 19.33 4.98
CA LYS A 316 -4.18 20.37 3.98
C LYS A 316 -5.08 21.56 4.23
N ASP A 317 -4.68 22.72 3.74
CA ASP A 317 -5.48 23.95 3.82
C ASP A 317 -6.80 23.83 3.07
N SER A 318 -7.75 24.68 3.39
CA SER A 318 -9.09 24.68 2.80
C SER A 318 -9.10 24.80 1.29
N ASP A 319 -8.08 25.45 0.70
CA ASP A 319 -7.94 25.64 -0.75
C ASP A 319 -7.67 24.33 -1.51
N CYS A 320 -7.23 23.29 -0.78
CA CYS A 320 -7.07 21.93 -1.30
C CYS A 320 -8.33 21.07 -1.11
N GLY A 321 -9.45 21.67 -0.68
CA GLY A 321 -10.70 20.95 -0.41
C GLY A 321 -11.32 20.37 -1.70
N LEU A 322 -12.02 19.25 -1.55
CA LEU A 322 -12.73 18.58 -2.65
C LEU A 322 -14.19 19.00 -2.77
N LEU A 323 -14.65 19.90 -1.90
CA LEU A 323 -16.04 20.34 -1.83
C LEU A 323 -16.15 21.87 -2.03
N THR A 324 -17.23 22.30 -2.64
CA THR A 324 -17.64 23.71 -2.67
C THR A 324 -18.05 24.17 -1.26
N LYS A 325 -18.23 25.48 -1.08
CA LYS A 325 -18.74 26.06 0.18
C LYS A 325 -20.13 25.52 0.57
N ASP A 326 -20.91 25.09 -0.44
CA ASP A 326 -22.25 24.52 -0.23
C ASP A 326 -22.22 23.01 -0.01
N GLY A 327 -21.02 22.39 0.08
CA GLY A 327 -20.82 20.96 0.33
C GLY A 327 -21.01 20.05 -0.89
N PHE A 328 -21.02 20.61 -2.10
CA PHE A 328 -21.05 19.81 -3.32
C PHE A 328 -19.63 19.49 -3.80
N PRO A 329 -19.40 18.30 -4.38
CA PRO A 329 -18.10 17.96 -4.95
C PRO A 329 -17.68 18.96 -6.03
N LEU A 330 -16.42 19.39 -5.98
CA LEU A 330 -15.82 20.15 -7.06
C LEU A 330 -15.74 19.27 -8.30
N ASN A 331 -16.00 19.85 -9.50
CA ASN A 331 -15.82 19.12 -10.75
C ASN A 331 -14.31 18.93 -11.03
N LEU A 332 -13.78 17.80 -10.60
CA LEU A 332 -12.35 17.45 -10.70
C LEU A 332 -11.91 17.11 -12.13
N ASN A 333 -12.83 17.08 -13.11
CA ASN A 333 -12.52 16.81 -14.52
C ASN A 333 -11.63 17.87 -15.19
N ASN A 334 -11.39 19.02 -14.56
CA ASN A 334 -10.53 20.09 -15.09
C ASN A 334 -9.19 20.24 -14.37
N ALA A 335 -8.87 19.37 -13.39
CA ALA A 335 -7.66 19.47 -12.59
C ALA A 335 -6.54 18.49 -13.02
N ASN A 336 -6.62 17.91 -14.22
CA ASN A 336 -5.57 17.01 -14.77
C ASN A 336 -4.27 17.73 -15.17
N GLY A 337 -3.77 18.61 -14.32
CA GLY A 337 -2.55 19.40 -14.58
C GLY A 337 -1.59 19.57 -13.42
N LYS A 338 -1.83 18.93 -12.28
CA LYS A 338 -0.92 19.06 -11.12
C LYS A 338 -0.86 17.76 -10.30
N ILE A 339 -0.08 16.81 -10.73
CA ILE A 339 0.65 15.85 -9.89
C ILE A 339 2.05 15.73 -10.47
#